data_0e95f8842f3e003a137a2a210091a639
#
_entry.id   0e95f8842f3e003a137a2a210091a639
#
_cell.length_a   1.000
_cell.length_b   1.000
_cell.length_c   1.000
_cell.angle_alpha   90.00
_cell.angle_beta   90.00
_cell.angle_gamma   90.00
#
_symmetry.space_group_name_H-M   'P 1'
#
loop_
_entity.id
_entity.type
_entity.pdbx_description
1 polymer ?
#
loop_
_entity_poly.entity_id
_entity_poly.type
_entity_poly.pdbx_seq_one_letter_code
_entity_poly.pdbx_strand_id
1 'polypeptide(L)'
;MADGCRLAASLYLPDEGKPHPVVLEALPYRKDDLTASYATEYRRLRDEGGYAVARVDLRGTGSSEGITTDEYPEQEQADLCEVIAWLAQQPWSTGNVGMYGTSYSGFNSIQLAMERPPELKAIVAIYATDDRYTDDVHYEGGVLKAIDLIDYVLYMVAINALPPVPAVFGDGWRDEWARRVDETEPWLLRWLTEQTDGPYWRHGSLRPNYGAIDAATMIVGGWADGYRNATLRMFESLTCPKRMLIGPWAHSSPESSLPGPHIDLVPEMIRWWDRWLKGVANGIDEEPPITVFVRNSTAPAPDLAEIDGRWRHEPDWPPDRLTWRTFELGDAAGRLDVRGDVGVTAWISCAGRLPWGQPSDQRPDEAFSLVFDWPSLDSELEILGYPRVEVGVRSSAPVAFLSAKLCDVFPDGTSALISRAVLNLCQRESRSEPTPLEAGATYRVAFDLSATSWVLPPGHHLRVDLAGTDWPNVWPPPQPVQLTIDGIASKVIVPVVESGVPLPPPRLQPPSQSMPDDGQVVWRIEQDVLSRETRAVIDHGSTYDLEIGGRATEHYSGFTAVSTEDPGRARAEGRARFVLEWPEATVETEARLVITSDRDRYHLRLALDVSDDSKPVRSRLWDRTYPRRLQ
;
A
#
# COMPACT_ATOMS: atom_id res chain seq x y z
N MET A 1 -5.81 -27.42 11.52
CA MET A 1 -6.97 -27.02 10.72
C MET A 1 -7.82 -28.24 10.47
N ALA A 2 -9.07 -28.09 10.12
CA ALA A 2 -10.01 -29.21 9.89
C ALA A 2 -9.52 -30.24 8.86
N ASP A 3 -8.72 -29.84 7.91
CA ASP A 3 -8.09 -30.70 6.89
C ASP A 3 -6.80 -31.38 7.35
N GLY A 4 -6.39 -31.18 8.60
CA GLY A 4 -5.18 -31.73 9.18
C GLY A 4 -3.91 -30.91 8.96
N CYS A 5 -3.95 -29.80 8.22
CA CYS A 5 -2.83 -28.89 8.07
C CYS A 5 -2.51 -28.20 9.41
N ARG A 6 -1.23 -28.12 9.77
CA ARG A 6 -0.78 -27.46 11.00
C ARG A 6 -0.27 -26.06 10.71
N LEU A 7 -0.82 -25.06 11.40
CA LEU A 7 -0.29 -23.71 11.37
C LEU A 7 0.63 -23.47 12.58
N ALA A 8 1.71 -22.75 12.38
CA ALA A 8 2.67 -22.40 13.42
C ALA A 8 2.31 -21.06 14.06
N ALA A 9 2.25 -21.05 15.39
CA ALA A 9 1.98 -19.85 16.17
C ALA A 9 3.08 -19.60 17.21
N SER A 10 3.44 -18.34 17.42
CA SER A 10 4.22 -17.88 18.57
C SER A 10 3.29 -17.21 19.57
N LEU A 11 3.35 -17.62 20.83
CA LEU A 11 2.48 -17.12 21.91
C LEU A 11 3.31 -16.31 22.92
N TYR A 12 2.86 -15.09 23.20
CA TYR A 12 3.39 -14.21 24.24
C TYR A 12 2.34 -14.13 25.35
N LEU A 13 2.50 -14.95 26.38
CA LEU A 13 1.52 -15.06 27.47
C LEU A 13 1.98 -14.26 28.69
N PRO A 14 1.08 -13.50 29.34
CA PRO A 14 1.37 -12.88 30.63
C PRO A 14 1.64 -13.95 31.72
N ASP A 15 2.52 -13.63 32.68
CA ASP A 15 2.93 -14.55 33.76
C ASP A 15 1.85 -14.77 34.81
N GLU A 16 0.77 -14.00 34.80
CA GLU A 16 -0.32 -14.10 35.75
C GLU A 16 -1.25 -15.27 35.42
N GLY A 17 -1.48 -16.17 36.35
CA GLY A 17 -2.29 -17.38 36.18
C GLY A 17 -3.81 -17.17 36.01
N LYS A 18 -4.24 -16.06 35.41
CA LYS A 18 -5.65 -15.73 35.07
C LYS A 18 -5.85 -15.69 33.55
N PRO A 19 -7.08 -15.86 33.04
CA PRO A 19 -7.36 -15.66 31.63
C PRO A 19 -7.18 -14.21 31.17
N HIS A 20 -6.68 -14.04 29.95
CA HIS A 20 -6.43 -12.76 29.28
C HIS A 20 -7.16 -12.67 27.96
N PRO A 21 -7.61 -11.50 27.50
CA PRO A 21 -8.04 -11.32 26.11
C PRO A 21 -6.86 -11.58 25.17
N VAL A 22 -7.17 -12.05 23.98
CA VAL A 22 -6.15 -12.40 22.98
C VAL A 22 -6.07 -11.33 21.91
N VAL A 23 -4.86 -10.97 21.51
CA VAL A 23 -4.58 -10.15 20.33
C VAL A 23 -3.85 -11.01 19.31
N LEU A 24 -4.41 -11.12 18.11
CA LEU A 24 -3.91 -11.95 17.02
C LEU A 24 -3.30 -11.08 15.91
N GLU A 25 -2.12 -11.46 15.43
CA GLU A 25 -1.59 -11.06 14.11
C GLU A 25 -1.34 -12.31 13.27
N ALA A 26 -1.74 -12.27 11.99
CA ALA A 26 -1.49 -13.34 11.02
C ALA A 26 -0.86 -12.77 9.75
N LEU A 27 0.25 -13.37 9.29
CA LEU A 27 1.07 -12.79 8.22
C LEU A 27 1.81 -13.86 7.41
N PRO A 28 2.15 -13.56 6.13
CA PRO A 28 2.95 -14.47 5.31
C PRO A 28 4.47 -14.25 5.44
N TYR A 29 4.92 -13.29 6.29
CA TYR A 29 6.29 -12.76 6.28
C TYR A 29 7.23 -13.42 7.28
N ARG A 30 6.93 -14.69 7.71
CA ARG A 30 7.84 -15.53 8.50
C ARG A 30 8.14 -14.98 9.90
N LYS A 31 7.26 -15.29 10.84
CA LYS A 31 7.30 -14.79 12.22
C LYS A 31 8.55 -15.17 13.03
N ASP A 32 9.21 -16.30 12.69
CA ASP A 32 10.30 -16.86 13.50
C ASP A 32 11.68 -16.34 13.08
N ASP A 33 11.81 -15.77 11.87
CA ASP A 33 13.08 -15.25 11.36
C ASP A 33 12.96 -13.82 10.78
N LEU A 34 12.52 -13.63 9.52
CA LEU A 34 12.60 -12.34 8.83
C LEU A 34 11.87 -11.20 9.54
N THR A 35 10.77 -11.50 10.21
CA THR A 35 10.00 -10.48 10.98
C THR A 35 10.00 -10.74 12.50
N ALA A 36 10.93 -11.56 13.00
CA ALA A 36 11.04 -11.82 14.44
C ALA A 36 11.33 -10.56 15.27
N SER A 37 12.01 -9.57 14.69
CA SER A 37 12.31 -8.27 15.33
C SER A 37 11.07 -7.49 15.75
N TYR A 38 9.90 -7.75 15.16
CA TYR A 38 8.62 -7.14 15.56
C TYR A 38 8.14 -7.61 16.94
N ALA A 39 8.76 -8.64 17.51
CA ALA A 39 8.42 -9.18 18.84
C ALA A 39 8.43 -8.15 19.97
N THR A 40 9.14 -7.02 19.84
CA THR A 40 9.13 -5.93 20.82
C THR A 40 7.72 -5.38 21.03
N GLU A 41 6.94 -5.17 19.95
CA GLU A 41 5.57 -4.69 20.02
C GLU A 41 4.66 -5.72 20.72
N TYR A 42 4.79 -7.02 20.40
CA TYR A 42 3.99 -8.08 21.03
C TYR A 42 4.30 -8.22 22.52
N ARG A 43 5.58 -8.10 22.90
CA ARG A 43 6.00 -8.09 24.31
C ARG A 43 5.40 -6.88 25.03
N ARG A 44 5.38 -5.71 24.41
CA ARG A 44 4.74 -4.51 24.98
C ARG A 44 3.23 -4.68 25.16
N LEU A 45 2.51 -5.21 24.18
CA LEU A 45 1.08 -5.53 24.31
C LEU A 45 0.82 -6.52 25.48
N ARG A 46 1.71 -7.50 25.67
CA ARG A 46 1.67 -8.41 26.81
C ARG A 46 1.96 -7.70 28.15
N ASP A 47 3.08 -6.98 28.24
CA ASP A 47 3.63 -6.47 29.49
C ASP A 47 2.92 -5.19 29.97
N GLU A 48 2.63 -4.27 29.06
CA GLU A 48 1.96 -3.01 29.36
C GLU A 48 0.42 -3.18 29.34
N GLY A 49 -0.09 -3.95 28.38
CA GLY A 49 -1.52 -4.15 28.20
C GLY A 49 -2.10 -5.38 28.90
N GLY A 50 -1.29 -6.37 29.26
CA GLY A 50 -1.76 -7.63 29.87
C GLY A 50 -2.60 -8.48 28.91
N TYR A 51 -2.24 -8.52 27.64
CA TYR A 51 -2.86 -9.34 26.61
C TYR A 51 -2.06 -10.64 26.38
N ALA A 52 -2.76 -11.73 26.12
CA ALA A 52 -2.14 -12.85 25.44
C ALA A 52 -2.00 -12.47 23.95
N VAL A 53 -0.81 -12.55 23.38
CA VAL A 53 -0.58 -12.21 21.97
C VAL A 53 -0.23 -13.47 21.20
N ALA A 54 -0.93 -13.70 20.10
CA ALA A 54 -0.67 -14.80 19.17
C ALA A 54 -0.20 -14.24 17.84
N ARG A 55 0.89 -14.76 17.33
CA ARG A 55 1.43 -14.46 16.02
C ARG A 55 1.47 -15.71 15.17
N VAL A 56 0.83 -15.72 14.01
CA VAL A 56 0.60 -16.90 13.20
C VAL A 56 1.19 -16.74 11.81
N ASP A 57 2.00 -17.70 11.36
CA ASP A 57 2.35 -17.84 9.95
C ASP A 57 1.15 -18.41 9.19
N LEU A 58 0.79 -17.79 8.05
CA LEU A 58 -0.27 -18.29 7.19
C LEU A 58 0.07 -19.65 6.57
N ARG A 59 -0.94 -20.36 6.09
CA ARG A 59 -0.77 -21.64 5.38
C ARG A 59 0.26 -21.52 4.25
N GLY A 60 1.24 -22.42 4.22
CA GLY A 60 2.29 -22.46 3.21
C GLY A 60 3.39 -21.40 3.35
N THR A 61 3.39 -20.66 4.46
CA THR A 61 4.40 -19.64 4.74
C THR A 61 5.12 -19.89 6.06
N GLY A 62 6.30 -19.32 6.25
CA GLY A 62 7.07 -19.44 7.49
C GLY A 62 7.18 -20.88 7.95
N SER A 63 6.87 -21.14 9.23
CA SER A 63 6.91 -22.47 9.83
C SER A 63 5.56 -23.22 9.77
N SER A 64 4.52 -22.69 9.11
CA SER A 64 3.25 -23.38 8.89
C SER A 64 3.33 -24.39 7.76
N GLU A 65 2.57 -25.49 7.85
CA GLU A 65 2.43 -26.46 6.74
C GLU A 65 1.57 -25.91 5.60
N GLY A 66 1.58 -26.62 4.49
CA GLY A 66 0.71 -26.32 3.36
C GLY A 66 1.39 -25.54 2.23
N ILE A 67 0.59 -25.13 1.27
CA ILE A 67 1.00 -24.37 0.08
C ILE A 67 0.20 -23.07 0.04
N THR A 68 0.88 -21.97 -0.18
CA THR A 68 0.22 -20.71 -0.51
C THR A 68 -0.14 -20.71 -2.00
N THR A 69 -1.41 -20.59 -2.31
CA THR A 69 -1.92 -20.71 -3.68
C THR A 69 -2.15 -19.37 -4.35
N ASP A 70 -2.43 -18.35 -3.55
CA ASP A 70 -2.70 -16.98 -3.99
C ASP A 70 -2.63 -16.03 -2.78
N GLU A 71 -2.79 -14.75 -3.03
CA GLU A 71 -2.97 -13.70 -2.04
C GLU A 71 -4.44 -13.68 -1.59
N TYR A 72 -4.67 -13.76 -0.27
CA TYR A 72 -6.00 -13.74 0.37
C TYR A 72 -7.00 -14.80 -0.14
N PRO A 73 -6.62 -16.07 -0.31
CA PRO A 73 -7.55 -17.09 -0.74
C PRO A 73 -8.62 -17.39 0.33
N GLU A 74 -9.79 -17.92 -0.07
CA GLU A 74 -10.87 -18.33 0.84
C GLU A 74 -10.38 -19.28 1.96
N GLN A 75 -9.42 -20.15 1.64
CA GLN A 75 -8.83 -21.07 2.61
C GLN A 75 -8.10 -20.33 3.74
N GLU A 76 -7.45 -19.22 3.46
CA GLU A 76 -6.76 -18.42 4.47
C GLU A 76 -7.75 -17.84 5.49
N GLN A 77 -8.88 -17.33 5.02
CA GLN A 77 -9.92 -16.79 5.89
C GLN A 77 -10.57 -17.92 6.72
N ALA A 78 -10.82 -19.08 6.12
CA ALA A 78 -11.33 -20.24 6.83
C ALA A 78 -10.36 -20.72 7.92
N ASP A 79 -9.07 -20.84 7.61
CA ASP A 79 -8.03 -21.20 8.58
C ASP A 79 -7.97 -20.21 9.74
N LEU A 80 -8.02 -18.92 9.45
CA LEU A 80 -7.95 -17.89 10.50
C LEU A 80 -9.20 -17.82 11.36
N CYS A 81 -10.39 -18.13 10.82
CA CYS A 81 -11.59 -18.33 11.63
C CYS A 81 -11.41 -19.50 12.62
N GLU A 82 -10.82 -20.62 12.19
CA GLU A 82 -10.50 -21.73 13.10
C GLU A 82 -9.45 -21.33 14.15
N VAL A 83 -8.43 -20.54 13.78
CA VAL A 83 -7.43 -20.01 14.71
C VAL A 83 -8.09 -19.13 15.77
N ILE A 84 -8.96 -18.21 15.38
CA ILE A 84 -9.70 -17.33 16.32
C ILE A 84 -10.52 -18.16 17.30
N ALA A 85 -11.29 -19.13 16.80
CA ALA A 85 -12.08 -20.02 17.65
C ALA A 85 -11.21 -20.87 18.59
N TRP A 86 -10.05 -21.35 18.11
CA TRP A 86 -9.10 -22.11 18.94
C TRP A 86 -8.50 -21.22 20.04
N LEU A 87 -8.05 -20.00 19.72
CA LEU A 87 -7.50 -19.06 20.69
C LEU A 87 -8.50 -18.71 21.78
N ALA A 88 -9.76 -18.50 21.42
CA ALA A 88 -10.81 -18.18 22.37
C ALA A 88 -11.11 -19.31 23.39
N GLN A 89 -10.88 -20.56 23.01
CA GLN A 89 -11.14 -21.74 23.84
C GLN A 89 -9.97 -22.13 24.77
N GLN A 90 -8.85 -21.44 24.70
CA GLN A 90 -7.68 -21.79 25.52
C GLN A 90 -7.91 -21.46 26.99
N PRO A 91 -7.36 -22.25 27.94
CA PRO A 91 -7.54 -22.03 29.39
C PRO A 91 -7.03 -20.67 29.87
N TRP A 92 -6.09 -20.09 29.15
CA TRP A 92 -5.52 -18.76 29.43
C TRP A 92 -6.25 -17.62 28.70
N SER A 93 -7.29 -17.90 27.94
CA SER A 93 -8.09 -16.93 27.17
C SER A 93 -9.40 -16.58 27.89
N THR A 94 -9.80 -15.31 27.80
CA THR A 94 -11.15 -14.86 28.25
C THR A 94 -12.24 -15.20 27.23
N GLY A 95 -11.89 -15.66 26.03
CA GLY A 95 -12.79 -15.85 24.91
C GLY A 95 -12.94 -14.61 24.01
N ASN A 96 -12.43 -13.45 24.39
CA ASN A 96 -12.44 -12.25 23.56
C ASN A 96 -11.15 -12.15 22.75
N VAL A 97 -11.28 -12.05 21.43
CA VAL A 97 -10.15 -11.91 20.49
C VAL A 97 -10.21 -10.57 19.79
N GLY A 98 -9.08 -9.89 19.72
CA GLY A 98 -8.83 -8.78 18.81
C GLY A 98 -7.85 -9.22 17.72
N MET A 99 -7.89 -8.58 16.56
CA MET A 99 -6.95 -8.84 15.48
C MET A 99 -6.37 -7.55 14.95
N TYR A 100 -5.07 -7.55 14.64
CA TYR A 100 -4.44 -6.38 14.06
C TYR A 100 -3.30 -6.74 13.13
N GLY A 101 -2.80 -5.74 12.46
CA GLY A 101 -1.54 -5.81 11.73
C GLY A 101 -1.36 -4.68 10.75
N THR A 102 -0.18 -4.66 10.18
CA THR A 102 0.23 -3.70 9.17
C THR A 102 0.21 -4.36 7.79
N SER A 103 -0.31 -3.63 6.77
CA SER A 103 -0.31 -4.14 5.40
C SER A 103 -1.10 -5.46 5.30
N TYR A 104 -0.51 -6.53 4.81
CA TYR A 104 -1.15 -7.85 4.65
C TYR A 104 -1.93 -8.29 5.90
N SER A 105 -1.33 -8.20 7.09
CA SER A 105 -2.03 -8.54 8.34
C SER A 105 -3.14 -7.54 8.70
N GLY A 106 -3.03 -6.29 8.28
CA GLY A 106 -4.12 -5.31 8.37
C GLY A 106 -5.29 -5.67 7.47
N PHE A 107 -5.03 -6.11 6.24
CA PHE A 107 -6.05 -6.66 5.32
C PHE A 107 -6.72 -7.89 5.91
N ASN A 108 -5.93 -8.84 6.45
CA ASN A 108 -6.48 -10.02 7.11
C ASN A 108 -7.44 -9.64 8.24
N SER A 109 -7.11 -8.62 9.03
CA SER A 109 -7.99 -8.17 10.12
C SER A 109 -9.35 -7.68 9.60
N ILE A 110 -9.36 -6.96 8.47
CA ILE A 110 -10.59 -6.51 7.79
C ILE A 110 -11.35 -7.71 7.25
N GLN A 111 -10.68 -8.63 6.55
CA GLN A 111 -11.31 -9.81 5.94
C GLN A 111 -11.93 -10.72 7.00
N LEU A 112 -11.24 -10.96 8.11
CA LEU A 112 -11.78 -11.75 9.20
C LEU A 112 -12.95 -11.06 9.92
N ALA A 113 -12.92 -9.73 10.02
CA ALA A 113 -14.06 -8.99 10.54
C ALA A 113 -15.30 -9.08 9.62
N MET A 114 -15.12 -9.24 8.31
CA MET A 114 -16.21 -9.50 7.34
C MET A 114 -16.84 -10.89 7.55
N GLU A 115 -16.05 -11.90 7.93
CA GLU A 115 -16.52 -13.27 8.23
C GLU A 115 -17.25 -13.37 9.57
N ARG A 116 -17.16 -12.34 10.43
CA ARG A 116 -17.85 -12.23 11.73
C ARG A 116 -17.68 -13.41 12.67
N PRO A 117 -16.48 -13.93 12.90
CA PRO A 117 -16.33 -14.95 13.92
C PRO A 117 -16.76 -14.38 15.29
N PRO A 118 -17.61 -15.10 16.06
CA PRO A 118 -18.27 -14.52 17.24
C PRO A 118 -17.31 -14.11 18.34
N GLU A 119 -16.09 -14.60 18.35
CA GLU A 119 -15.04 -14.28 19.32
C GLU A 119 -14.28 -13.02 18.95
N LEU A 120 -14.27 -12.58 17.68
CA LEU A 120 -13.60 -11.36 17.21
C LEU A 120 -14.41 -10.13 17.59
N LYS A 121 -13.90 -9.33 18.55
CA LYS A 121 -14.61 -8.17 19.11
C LYS A 121 -14.15 -6.84 18.53
N ALA A 122 -12.87 -6.74 18.17
CA ALA A 122 -12.30 -5.52 17.65
C ALA A 122 -11.11 -5.80 16.72
N ILE A 123 -10.84 -4.85 15.81
CA ILE A 123 -9.67 -4.90 14.94
C ILE A 123 -8.92 -3.57 14.94
N VAL A 124 -7.62 -3.63 14.60
CA VAL A 124 -6.78 -2.47 14.25
C VAL A 124 -6.14 -2.73 12.90
N ALA A 125 -6.61 -2.04 11.86
CA ALA A 125 -6.09 -2.15 10.50
C ALA A 125 -5.14 -0.99 10.21
N ILE A 126 -3.85 -1.31 10.02
CA ILE A 126 -2.78 -0.33 9.78
C ILE A 126 -2.35 -0.44 8.33
N TYR A 127 -2.40 0.67 7.57
CA TYR A 127 -2.01 0.73 6.16
C TYR A 127 -2.63 -0.41 5.34
N ALA A 128 -3.95 -0.53 5.38
CA ALA A 128 -4.71 -1.57 4.72
C ALA A 128 -5.74 -1.01 3.75
N THR A 129 -6.07 -1.78 2.70
CA THR A 129 -7.12 -1.39 1.76
C THR A 129 -8.45 -2.09 2.03
N ASP A 130 -9.50 -1.50 1.47
CA ASP A 130 -10.84 -2.05 1.38
C ASP A 130 -11.19 -2.56 -0.04
N ASP A 131 -10.26 -2.40 -1.00
CA ASP A 131 -10.50 -2.74 -2.41
C ASP A 131 -9.19 -3.20 -3.09
N ARG A 132 -9.08 -4.50 -3.33
CA ARG A 132 -7.89 -5.16 -3.91
C ARG A 132 -7.57 -4.72 -5.35
N TYR A 133 -8.55 -4.15 -6.08
CA TYR A 133 -8.33 -3.75 -7.47
C TYR A 133 -7.89 -2.29 -7.59
N THR A 134 -8.44 -1.38 -6.79
CA THR A 134 -8.27 0.06 -7.03
C THR A 134 -7.18 0.71 -6.19
N ASP A 135 -6.90 0.16 -5.03
CA ASP A 135 -6.02 0.79 -4.03
C ASP A 135 -5.05 -0.22 -3.40
N ASP A 136 -4.55 -1.17 -4.18
CA ASP A 136 -3.57 -2.16 -3.76
C ASP A 136 -2.35 -2.14 -4.70
N VAL A 137 -1.42 -3.07 -4.52
CA VAL A 137 -0.16 -3.21 -5.29
C VAL A 137 -0.35 -3.68 -6.72
N HIS A 138 -1.57 -4.03 -7.13
CA HIS A 138 -1.88 -4.67 -8.40
C HIS A 138 -2.20 -3.68 -9.52
N TYR A 139 -3.22 -2.85 -9.29
CA TYR A 139 -3.74 -1.89 -10.26
C TYR A 139 -4.04 -0.55 -9.58
N GLU A 140 -3.81 0.54 -10.30
CA GLU A 140 -4.18 1.89 -9.89
C GLU A 140 -4.88 2.59 -11.05
N GLY A 141 -6.06 3.14 -10.80
CA GLY A 141 -6.85 3.78 -11.85
C GLY A 141 -7.21 2.87 -13.03
N GLY A 142 -7.20 1.55 -12.82
CA GLY A 142 -7.43 0.55 -13.85
C GLY A 142 -6.20 0.26 -14.73
N VAL A 143 -5.01 0.63 -14.30
CA VAL A 143 -3.72 0.38 -14.98
C VAL A 143 -2.84 -0.49 -14.10
N LEU A 144 -2.12 -1.45 -14.70
CA LEU A 144 -1.16 -2.32 -14.00
C LEU A 144 -0.10 -1.47 -13.31
N LYS A 145 0.15 -1.69 -12.01
CA LYS A 145 1.25 -1.04 -11.29
C LYS A 145 2.59 -1.54 -11.80
N ALA A 146 3.57 -0.65 -11.92
CA ALA A 146 4.83 -0.98 -12.57
C ALA A 146 5.99 -1.18 -11.59
N ILE A 147 6.19 -0.26 -10.64
CA ILE A 147 7.32 -0.34 -9.71
C ILE A 147 7.18 -1.52 -8.74
N ASP A 148 5.96 -1.82 -8.30
CA ASP A 148 5.68 -2.94 -7.39
C ASP A 148 5.94 -4.32 -8.03
N LEU A 149 6.05 -4.40 -9.36
CA LEU A 149 6.45 -5.65 -10.05
C LEU A 149 7.88 -6.08 -9.72
N ILE A 150 8.78 -5.13 -9.54
CA ILE A 150 10.20 -5.40 -9.26
C ILE A 150 10.54 -5.37 -7.76
N ASP A 151 9.62 -4.96 -6.94
CA ASP A 151 9.77 -4.91 -5.48
C ASP A 151 8.85 -5.95 -4.82
N TYR A 152 7.59 -5.62 -4.56
CA TYR A 152 6.68 -6.49 -3.83
C TYR A 152 6.46 -7.88 -4.48
N VAL A 153 6.28 -7.93 -5.80
CA VAL A 153 6.06 -9.21 -6.50
C VAL A 153 7.24 -10.15 -6.36
N LEU A 154 8.46 -9.65 -6.58
CA LEU A 154 9.67 -10.47 -6.45
C LEU A 154 9.95 -10.86 -5.01
N TYR A 155 9.69 -9.95 -4.06
CA TYR A 155 9.71 -10.25 -2.64
C TYR A 155 8.86 -11.48 -2.32
N MET A 156 7.58 -11.48 -2.75
CA MET A 156 6.66 -12.58 -2.46
C MET A 156 7.07 -13.90 -3.14
N VAL A 157 7.59 -13.86 -4.36
CA VAL A 157 8.09 -15.08 -5.01
C VAL A 157 9.27 -15.68 -4.25
N ALA A 158 10.22 -14.87 -3.85
CA ALA A 158 11.43 -15.33 -3.16
C ALA A 158 11.14 -15.80 -1.73
N ILE A 159 10.31 -15.06 -0.96
CA ILE A 159 9.98 -15.42 0.43
C ILE A 159 9.10 -16.67 0.53
N ASN A 160 8.13 -16.83 -0.38
CA ASN A 160 7.27 -18.02 -0.44
C ASN A 160 8.05 -19.29 -0.82
N ALA A 161 9.21 -19.14 -1.44
CA ALA A 161 10.11 -20.25 -1.78
C ALA A 161 11.08 -20.63 -0.65
N LEU A 162 11.10 -19.90 0.47
CA LEU A 162 11.94 -20.23 1.62
C LEU A 162 11.36 -21.44 2.39
N PRO A 163 12.21 -22.30 2.95
CA PRO A 163 11.79 -23.43 3.76
C PRO A 163 11.19 -23.01 5.11
N PRO A 164 10.42 -23.87 5.78
CA PRO A 164 10.09 -23.65 7.18
C PRO A 164 11.36 -23.64 8.04
N VAL A 165 11.32 -22.94 9.18
CA VAL A 165 12.45 -22.84 10.11
C VAL A 165 12.75 -24.22 10.72
N PRO A 166 13.97 -24.80 10.55
CA PRO A 166 14.27 -26.17 11.00
C PRO A 166 14.02 -26.40 12.49
N ALA A 167 14.46 -25.47 13.35
CA ALA A 167 14.29 -25.56 14.80
C ALA A 167 12.83 -25.58 15.26
N VAL A 168 11.89 -25.04 14.46
CA VAL A 168 10.45 -24.97 14.76
C VAL A 168 9.69 -26.11 14.10
N PHE A 169 9.98 -26.40 12.83
CA PHE A 169 9.25 -27.39 12.04
C PHE A 169 9.68 -28.83 12.33
N GLY A 170 10.97 -29.06 12.62
CA GLY A 170 11.55 -30.38 12.85
C GLY A 170 12.06 -31.08 11.59
N ASP A 171 12.33 -32.38 11.67
CA ASP A 171 13.08 -33.16 10.67
C ASP A 171 12.51 -33.14 9.25
N GLY A 172 11.20 -32.93 9.09
CA GLY A 172 10.52 -32.91 7.77
C GLY A 172 10.62 -31.61 6.98
N TRP A 173 11.38 -30.62 7.45
CA TRP A 173 11.41 -29.30 6.86
C TRP A 173 11.91 -29.26 5.39
N ARG A 174 12.83 -30.15 5.01
CA ARG A 174 13.33 -30.25 3.64
C ARG A 174 12.31 -30.83 2.67
N ASP A 175 11.49 -31.78 3.12
CA ASP A 175 10.44 -32.39 2.32
C ASP A 175 9.31 -31.36 2.08
N GLU A 176 8.95 -30.63 3.14
CA GLU A 176 7.98 -29.52 3.02
C GLU A 176 8.50 -28.39 2.10
N TRP A 177 9.78 -28.06 2.22
CA TRP A 177 10.42 -27.09 1.33
C TRP A 177 10.36 -27.52 -0.15
N ALA A 178 10.76 -28.76 -0.43
CA ALA A 178 10.69 -29.29 -1.80
C ALA A 178 9.27 -29.20 -2.36
N ARG A 179 8.27 -29.56 -1.55
CA ARG A 179 6.86 -29.47 -1.93
C ARG A 179 6.44 -28.02 -2.21
N ARG A 180 6.79 -27.07 -1.35
CA ARG A 180 6.50 -25.63 -1.57
C ARG A 180 7.09 -25.12 -2.86
N VAL A 181 8.37 -25.37 -3.09
CA VAL A 181 9.04 -24.91 -4.32
C VAL A 181 8.44 -25.53 -5.57
N ASP A 182 8.02 -26.81 -5.51
CA ASP A 182 7.45 -27.50 -6.65
C ASP A 182 5.99 -27.09 -6.94
N GLU A 183 5.18 -26.76 -5.93
CA GLU A 183 3.74 -26.53 -6.07
C GLU A 183 3.31 -25.06 -6.02
N THR A 184 4.08 -24.16 -5.37
CA THR A 184 3.70 -22.74 -5.30
C THR A 184 3.89 -22.07 -6.65
N GLU A 185 2.83 -21.43 -7.17
CA GLU A 185 2.87 -20.60 -8.37
C GLU A 185 2.98 -19.11 -7.99
N PRO A 186 3.74 -18.30 -8.74
CA PRO A 186 3.79 -16.85 -8.53
C PRO A 186 2.43 -16.20 -8.71
N TRP A 187 1.99 -15.43 -7.74
CA TRP A 187 0.67 -14.75 -7.76
C TRP A 187 0.49 -13.81 -8.95
N LEU A 188 1.56 -13.19 -9.40
CA LEU A 188 1.58 -12.31 -10.59
C LEU A 188 0.96 -12.99 -11.84
N LEU A 189 1.10 -14.31 -11.99
CA LEU A 189 0.54 -15.02 -13.13
C LEU A 189 -0.99 -14.90 -13.16
N ARG A 190 -1.61 -14.91 -11.99
CA ARG A 190 -3.05 -14.69 -11.85
C ARG A 190 -3.41 -13.23 -12.06
N TRP A 191 -2.67 -12.31 -11.47
CA TRP A 191 -2.95 -10.87 -11.59
C TRP A 191 -2.91 -10.39 -13.05
N LEU A 192 -1.96 -10.87 -13.85
CA LEU A 192 -1.90 -10.57 -15.29
C LEU A 192 -3.03 -11.20 -16.10
N THR A 193 -3.74 -12.18 -15.55
CA THR A 193 -4.95 -12.76 -16.15
C THR A 193 -6.18 -11.92 -15.82
N GLU A 194 -6.28 -11.44 -14.59
CA GLU A 194 -7.44 -10.73 -14.03
C GLU A 194 -7.26 -9.20 -14.13
N GLN A 195 -7.28 -8.65 -15.35
CA GLN A 195 -6.94 -7.25 -15.64
C GLN A 195 -8.10 -6.26 -15.43
N THR A 196 -9.27 -6.73 -15.01
CA THR A 196 -10.46 -5.91 -14.74
C THR A 196 -11.06 -6.23 -13.39
N ASP A 197 -11.77 -5.29 -12.79
CA ASP A 197 -12.47 -5.44 -11.52
C ASP A 197 -13.58 -6.50 -11.61
N GLY A 198 -13.22 -7.75 -11.37
CA GLY A 198 -14.09 -8.92 -11.46
C GLY A 198 -14.24 -9.64 -10.11
N PRO A 199 -14.92 -10.81 -10.12
CA PRO A 199 -15.14 -11.62 -8.91
C PRO A 199 -13.85 -11.96 -8.15
N TYR A 200 -12.75 -12.15 -8.85
CA TYR A 200 -11.44 -12.44 -8.26
C TYR A 200 -10.98 -11.32 -7.29
N TRP A 201 -11.08 -10.07 -7.71
CA TRP A 201 -10.68 -8.92 -6.89
C TRP A 201 -11.71 -8.57 -5.82
N ARG A 202 -12.99 -8.88 -6.05
CA ARG A 202 -14.04 -8.64 -5.07
C ARG A 202 -13.97 -9.59 -3.89
N HIS A 203 -13.47 -10.80 -4.11
CA HIS A 203 -13.13 -11.68 -3.00
C HIS A 203 -12.05 -11.03 -2.14
N GLY A 204 -12.24 -11.00 -0.82
CA GLY A 204 -11.34 -10.32 0.12
C GLY A 204 -11.42 -8.79 0.14
N SER A 205 -12.17 -8.15 -0.77
CA SER A 205 -12.45 -6.70 -0.73
C SER A 205 -13.68 -6.42 0.13
N LEU A 206 -13.56 -5.44 1.04
CA LEU A 206 -14.69 -4.97 1.86
C LEU A 206 -15.68 -4.16 1.04
N ARG A 207 -15.18 -3.34 0.13
CA ARG A 207 -15.99 -2.50 -0.76
C ARG A 207 -16.78 -3.35 -1.78
N PRO A 208 -18.08 -3.10 -2.00
CA PRO A 208 -18.89 -2.02 -1.38
C PRO A 208 -19.64 -2.44 -0.10
N ASN A 209 -19.37 -3.59 0.49
CA ASN A 209 -20.15 -4.20 1.56
C ASN A 209 -19.65 -3.82 2.97
N TYR A 210 -19.58 -2.53 3.27
CA TYR A 210 -19.08 -2.06 4.57
C TYR A 210 -19.93 -2.49 5.78
N GLY A 211 -21.21 -2.81 5.55
CA GLY A 211 -22.09 -3.40 6.55
C GLY A 211 -21.73 -4.83 6.96
N ALA A 212 -20.72 -5.45 6.33
CA ALA A 212 -20.25 -6.79 6.73
C ALA A 212 -19.51 -6.77 8.09
N ILE A 213 -18.97 -5.63 8.52
CA ILE A 213 -18.19 -5.52 9.75
C ILE A 213 -19.04 -5.00 10.91
N ASP A 214 -19.15 -5.82 11.98
CA ASP A 214 -19.77 -5.42 13.26
C ASP A 214 -18.71 -5.17 14.34
N ALA A 215 -17.51 -5.76 14.23
CA ALA A 215 -16.41 -5.60 15.17
C ALA A 215 -15.95 -4.13 15.26
N ALA A 216 -15.61 -3.65 16.44
CA ALA A 216 -15.07 -2.32 16.61
C ALA A 216 -13.78 -2.16 15.80
N THR A 217 -13.68 -1.12 14.98
CA THR A 217 -12.62 -0.98 13.97
C THR A 217 -11.82 0.31 14.18
N MET A 218 -10.53 0.17 14.49
CA MET A 218 -9.56 1.26 14.45
C MET A 218 -8.78 1.18 13.13
N ILE A 219 -8.69 2.30 12.42
CA ILE A 219 -8.00 2.40 11.14
C ILE A 219 -6.83 3.36 11.31
N VAL A 220 -5.63 2.92 10.92
CA VAL A 220 -4.42 3.76 10.95
C VAL A 220 -3.90 3.92 9.53
N GLY A 221 -3.65 5.16 9.12
CA GLY A 221 -3.19 5.49 7.77
C GLY A 221 -2.04 6.50 7.77
N GLY A 222 -1.46 6.69 6.59
CA GLY A 222 -0.39 7.65 6.33
C GLY A 222 -0.62 8.46 5.06
N TRP A 223 -0.36 9.77 5.11
CA TRP A 223 -0.52 10.64 3.93
C TRP A 223 0.49 10.34 2.81
N ALA A 224 1.62 9.75 3.14
CA ALA A 224 2.63 9.30 2.18
C ALA A 224 2.53 7.79 1.85
N ASP A 225 1.52 7.09 2.40
CA ASP A 225 1.24 5.68 2.13
C ASP A 225 0.34 5.48 0.91
N GLY A 226 0.48 4.36 0.22
CA GLY A 226 -0.36 3.96 -0.91
C GLY A 226 -1.83 3.73 -0.56
N TYR A 227 -2.13 3.35 0.69
CA TYR A 227 -3.48 3.00 1.16
C TYR A 227 -4.28 4.16 1.79
N ARG A 228 -3.80 5.42 1.67
CA ARG A 228 -4.46 6.59 2.25
C ARG A 228 -5.92 6.78 1.83
N ASN A 229 -6.27 6.40 0.60
CA ASN A 229 -7.64 6.49 0.09
C ASN A 229 -8.58 5.55 0.86
N ALA A 230 -8.16 4.31 1.04
CA ALA A 230 -8.91 3.30 1.76
C ALA A 230 -9.17 3.69 3.21
N THR A 231 -8.20 4.33 3.87
CA THR A 231 -8.30 4.80 5.26
C THR A 231 -9.51 5.70 5.47
N LEU A 232 -9.66 6.76 4.66
CA LEU A 232 -10.79 7.69 4.77
C LEU A 232 -12.10 7.04 4.33
N ARG A 233 -12.08 6.30 3.23
CA ARG A 233 -13.28 5.65 2.66
C ARG A 233 -13.86 4.60 3.60
N MET A 234 -13.02 3.79 4.26
CA MET A 234 -13.48 2.87 5.30
C MET A 234 -14.08 3.61 6.48
N PHE A 235 -13.42 4.65 6.98
CA PHE A 235 -13.96 5.41 8.09
C PHE A 235 -15.33 6.01 7.75
N GLU A 236 -15.49 6.61 6.58
CA GLU A 236 -16.76 7.18 6.13
C GLU A 236 -17.86 6.12 6.06
N SER A 237 -17.55 4.94 5.53
CA SER A 237 -18.56 3.94 5.13
C SER A 237 -18.90 2.91 6.21
N LEU A 238 -18.01 2.63 7.15
CA LEU A 238 -18.26 1.69 8.25
C LEU A 238 -19.34 2.20 9.19
N THR A 239 -20.19 1.30 9.69
CA THR A 239 -21.29 1.60 10.64
C THR A 239 -21.05 1.07 12.05
N CYS A 240 -20.04 0.20 12.23
CA CYS A 240 -19.60 -0.27 13.55
C CYS A 240 -18.93 0.85 14.37
N PRO A 241 -18.69 0.64 15.68
CA PRO A 241 -17.82 1.53 16.44
C PRO A 241 -16.46 1.67 15.75
N LYS A 242 -16.05 2.91 15.47
CA LYS A 242 -14.87 3.15 14.64
C LYS A 242 -14.03 4.32 15.12
N ARG A 243 -12.72 4.26 14.84
CA ARG A 243 -11.77 5.33 15.09
C ARG A 243 -10.76 5.38 13.94
N MET A 244 -10.32 6.58 13.55
CA MET A 244 -9.29 6.79 12.54
C MET A 244 -8.14 7.61 13.11
N LEU A 245 -6.92 7.18 12.80
CA LEU A 245 -5.70 7.93 13.03
C LEU A 245 -4.91 7.99 11.73
N ILE A 246 -4.62 9.19 11.23
CA ILE A 246 -3.85 9.35 10.00
C ILE A 246 -2.74 10.38 10.20
N GLY A 247 -1.50 9.92 10.03
CA GLY A 247 -0.29 10.71 10.18
C GLY A 247 0.39 11.03 8.86
N PRO A 248 1.56 11.67 8.88
CA PRO A 248 2.26 12.05 7.64
C PRO A 248 2.96 10.89 6.93
N TRP A 249 3.00 9.73 7.50
CA TRP A 249 3.84 8.56 7.30
C TRP A 249 3.70 7.90 5.91
N ALA A 250 4.81 7.30 5.44
CA ALA A 250 4.85 6.31 4.38
C ALA A 250 4.49 4.91 4.91
N HIS A 251 4.66 3.86 4.12
CA HIS A 251 4.30 2.47 4.45
C HIS A 251 5.28 1.82 5.45
N SER A 252 5.35 2.38 6.66
CA SER A 252 6.21 1.88 7.76
C SER A 252 5.62 2.25 9.11
N SER A 253 6.15 1.66 10.20
CA SER A 253 5.67 1.92 11.56
C SER A 253 5.57 3.43 11.87
N PRO A 254 4.47 3.92 12.47
CA PRO A 254 4.34 5.30 12.93
C PRO A 254 5.46 5.78 13.86
N GLU A 255 6.20 4.84 14.48
CA GLU A 255 7.32 5.13 15.38
C GLU A 255 8.59 5.55 14.64
N SER A 256 8.72 5.18 13.34
CA SER A 256 9.97 5.37 12.58
C SER A 256 9.75 5.80 11.13
N SER A 257 8.52 5.85 10.64
CA SER A 257 8.21 6.14 9.24
C SER A 257 8.58 7.57 8.86
N LEU A 258 9.10 7.75 7.66
CA LEU A 258 9.32 9.07 7.08
C LEU A 258 8.11 9.50 6.23
N PRO A 259 7.78 10.81 6.25
CA PRO A 259 8.27 11.82 7.19
C PRO A 259 7.64 11.71 8.57
N GLY A 260 8.34 12.24 9.61
CA GLY A 260 7.71 12.50 10.91
C GLY A 260 6.71 13.67 10.86
N PRO A 261 6.07 13.99 12.02
CA PRO A 261 6.41 13.54 13.37
C PRO A 261 6.02 12.08 13.67
N HIS A 262 6.85 11.42 14.45
CA HIS A 262 6.64 10.05 14.90
C HIS A 262 5.78 9.98 16.16
N ILE A 263 5.08 8.87 16.32
CA ILE A 263 4.30 8.58 17.55
C ILE A 263 4.53 7.15 18.01
N ASP A 264 4.35 6.90 19.29
CA ASP A 264 4.18 5.56 19.87
C ASP A 264 2.71 5.12 19.69
N LEU A 265 2.46 4.15 18.83
CA LEU A 265 1.11 3.66 18.55
C LEU A 265 0.61 2.65 19.60
N VAL A 266 1.51 1.95 20.30
CA VAL A 266 1.15 0.88 21.27
C VAL A 266 0.20 1.37 22.36
N PRO A 267 0.39 2.52 23.02
CA PRO A 267 -0.55 3.04 24.02
C PRO A 267 -1.97 3.26 23.47
N GLU A 268 -2.11 3.74 22.22
CA GLU A 268 -3.42 3.94 21.60
C GLU A 268 -4.10 2.59 21.28
N MET A 269 -3.33 1.60 20.82
CA MET A 269 -3.84 0.24 20.64
C MET A 269 -4.29 -0.38 21.97
N ILE A 270 -3.50 -0.22 23.04
CA ILE A 270 -3.87 -0.72 24.40
C ILE A 270 -5.17 -0.07 24.85
N ARG A 271 -5.34 1.24 24.70
CA ARG A 271 -6.60 1.93 25.05
C ARG A 271 -7.79 1.37 24.25
N TRP A 272 -7.59 1.10 22.96
CA TRP A 272 -8.59 0.48 22.09
C TRP A 272 -8.98 -0.91 22.57
N TRP A 273 -7.99 -1.78 22.82
CA TRP A 273 -8.20 -3.14 23.30
C TRP A 273 -8.83 -3.17 24.72
N ASP A 274 -8.42 -2.28 25.62
CA ASP A 274 -9.00 -2.19 26.96
C ASP A 274 -10.51 -1.91 26.89
N ARG A 275 -10.93 -1.04 26.00
CA ARG A 275 -12.36 -0.75 25.81
C ARG A 275 -13.14 -1.93 25.27
N TRP A 276 -12.65 -2.55 24.19
CA TRP A 276 -13.43 -3.51 23.41
C TRP A 276 -13.20 -4.98 23.80
N LEU A 277 -12.05 -5.34 24.34
CA LEU A 277 -11.76 -6.71 24.76
C LEU A 277 -11.95 -6.92 26.26
N LYS A 278 -11.71 -5.87 27.09
CA LYS A 278 -11.83 -5.96 28.56
C LYS A 278 -13.07 -5.24 29.11
N GLY A 279 -13.74 -4.41 28.30
CA GLY A 279 -14.90 -3.63 28.75
C GLY A 279 -14.56 -2.47 29.68
N VAL A 280 -13.31 -1.99 29.67
CA VAL A 280 -12.88 -0.87 30.52
C VAL A 280 -13.48 0.44 29.97
N ALA A 281 -14.16 1.17 30.82
CA ALA A 281 -14.65 2.52 30.51
C ALA A 281 -13.49 3.52 30.62
N ASN A 282 -12.68 3.65 29.58
CA ASN A 282 -11.50 4.54 29.52
C ASN A 282 -11.74 5.81 28.69
N GLY A 283 -12.96 6.01 28.18
CA GLY A 283 -13.39 7.22 27.49
C GLY A 283 -12.98 7.28 26.00
N ILE A 284 -12.30 6.27 25.45
CA ILE A 284 -11.84 6.30 24.05
C ILE A 284 -13.00 6.34 23.04
N ASP A 285 -14.14 5.79 23.38
CA ASP A 285 -15.38 5.81 22.61
C ASP A 285 -16.20 7.11 22.76
N GLU A 286 -15.82 7.98 23.69
CA GLU A 286 -16.40 9.32 23.92
C GLU A 286 -15.52 10.43 23.30
N GLU A 287 -14.28 10.14 22.96
CA GLU A 287 -13.37 11.07 22.30
C GLU A 287 -13.78 11.28 20.82
N PRO A 288 -13.39 12.43 20.22
CA PRO A 288 -13.58 12.60 18.79
C PRO A 288 -12.95 11.43 18.02
N PRO A 289 -13.69 10.79 17.10
CA PRO A 289 -13.27 9.52 16.50
C PRO A 289 -12.12 9.65 15.49
N ILE A 290 -11.79 10.87 15.08
CA ILE A 290 -10.77 11.13 14.07
C ILE A 290 -9.61 11.90 14.70
N THR A 291 -8.41 11.36 14.48
CA THR A 291 -7.14 12.02 14.77
C THR A 291 -6.40 12.18 13.45
N VAL A 292 -6.17 13.41 13.01
CA VAL A 292 -5.55 13.71 11.72
C VAL A 292 -4.36 14.65 11.88
N PHE A 293 -3.27 14.34 11.14
CA PHE A 293 -2.16 15.27 10.98
C PHE A 293 -2.41 16.16 9.75
N VAL A 294 -2.60 17.45 9.99
CA VAL A 294 -2.79 18.44 8.93
C VAL A 294 -1.43 18.98 8.55
N ARG A 295 -1.00 18.70 7.31
CA ARG A 295 0.31 19.08 6.78
C ARG A 295 0.31 20.54 6.31
N ASN A 296 1.34 21.28 6.67
CA ASN A 296 1.60 22.58 6.10
C ASN A 296 2.36 22.44 4.77
N SER A 297 2.20 23.45 3.90
CA SER A 297 3.02 23.59 2.69
C SER A 297 4.50 23.46 3.02
N THR A 298 5.15 22.51 2.36
CA THR A 298 6.57 22.16 2.60
C THR A 298 7.26 22.00 1.25
N ALA A 299 8.44 22.54 1.10
CA ALA A 299 9.23 22.36 -0.10
C ALA A 299 9.51 20.86 -0.35
N PRO A 300 9.32 20.36 -1.58
CA PRO A 300 9.42 18.95 -1.86
C PRO A 300 10.86 18.44 -1.72
N ALA A 301 11.02 17.32 -1.02
CA ALA A 301 12.28 16.60 -0.89
C ALA A 301 11.99 15.10 -0.75
N PRO A 302 12.64 14.22 -1.53
CA PRO A 302 12.39 12.77 -1.49
C PRO A 302 12.95 12.10 -0.23
N ASP A 303 13.77 12.80 0.54
CA ASP A 303 14.41 12.35 1.79
C ASP A 303 13.95 13.18 3.01
N LEU A 304 12.77 13.77 2.93
CA LEU A 304 12.23 14.63 3.99
C LEU A 304 12.06 13.84 5.30
N ALA A 305 12.83 14.20 6.32
CA ALA A 305 12.77 13.52 7.62
C ALA A 305 11.50 13.87 8.40
N GLU A 306 11.06 15.14 8.33
CA GLU A 306 9.86 15.63 9.00
C GLU A 306 9.11 16.60 8.10
N ILE A 307 7.79 16.63 8.24
CA ILE A 307 6.93 17.62 7.60
C ILE A 307 6.27 18.51 8.67
N ASP A 308 6.24 19.80 8.41
CA ASP A 308 5.55 20.75 9.30
C ASP A 308 4.03 20.54 9.24
N GLY A 309 3.37 20.77 10.39
CA GLY A 309 1.93 20.59 10.49
C GLY A 309 1.43 20.54 11.92
N ARG A 310 0.18 20.10 12.08
CA ARG A 310 -0.46 20.01 13.39
C ARG A 310 -1.36 18.78 13.51
N TRP A 311 -1.35 18.14 14.65
CA TRP A 311 -2.35 17.15 15.02
C TRP A 311 -3.68 17.83 15.39
N ARG A 312 -4.78 17.25 14.91
CA ARG A 312 -6.12 17.76 15.16
C ARG A 312 -7.12 16.62 15.32
N HIS A 313 -8.11 16.84 16.18
CA HIS A 313 -9.31 16.02 16.24
C HIS A 313 -10.40 16.54 15.32
N GLU A 314 -11.13 15.62 14.67
CA GLU A 314 -12.37 15.90 13.97
C GLU A 314 -13.51 15.05 14.56
N PRO A 315 -14.71 15.64 14.75
CA PRO A 315 -15.84 14.90 15.33
C PRO A 315 -16.50 13.95 14.33
N ASP A 316 -16.43 14.27 13.04
CA ASP A 316 -17.08 13.54 11.95
C ASP A 316 -16.30 13.63 10.65
N TRP A 317 -16.62 12.73 9.72
CA TRP A 317 -16.10 12.74 8.36
C TRP A 317 -17.24 12.62 7.33
N PRO A 318 -17.28 13.48 6.27
CA PRO A 318 -16.44 14.68 6.15
C PRO A 318 -16.77 15.70 7.26
N PRO A 319 -15.83 16.57 7.67
CA PRO A 319 -16.12 17.61 8.67
C PRO A 319 -17.24 18.54 8.22
N ASP A 320 -18.14 18.94 9.13
CA ASP A 320 -19.31 19.83 8.83
C ASP A 320 -18.90 21.15 8.17
N ARG A 321 -17.68 21.63 8.46
CA ARG A 321 -17.12 22.86 7.90
C ARG A 321 -16.39 22.67 6.58
N LEU A 322 -16.43 21.46 6.00
CA LEU A 322 -15.87 21.20 4.69
C LEU A 322 -16.78 21.79 3.62
N THR A 323 -16.18 22.57 2.73
CA THR A 323 -16.84 23.17 1.57
C THR A 323 -16.12 22.76 0.29
N TRP A 324 -16.81 22.83 -0.84
CA TRP A 324 -16.23 22.48 -2.13
C TRP A 324 -15.93 23.74 -2.93
N ARG A 325 -14.67 23.96 -3.25
CA ARG A 325 -14.23 25.09 -4.09
C ARG A 325 -13.88 24.61 -5.48
N THR A 326 -14.51 25.23 -6.48
CA THR A 326 -14.30 24.90 -7.90
C THR A 326 -13.28 25.82 -8.53
N PHE A 327 -12.39 25.24 -9.32
CA PHE A 327 -11.33 25.91 -10.08
C PHE A 327 -11.50 25.51 -11.54
N GLU A 328 -12.05 26.41 -12.38
CA GLU A 328 -12.24 26.19 -13.80
C GLU A 328 -10.91 26.27 -14.55
N LEU A 329 -10.70 25.41 -15.57
CA LEU A 329 -9.50 25.46 -16.39
C LEU A 329 -9.51 26.58 -17.44
N GLY A 330 -10.69 27.17 -17.71
CA GLY A 330 -10.87 28.31 -18.58
C GLY A 330 -10.88 27.98 -20.07
N ASP A 331 -10.68 28.97 -20.94
CA ASP A 331 -10.85 28.84 -22.40
C ASP A 331 -9.69 28.07 -23.10
N ALA A 332 -8.68 27.68 -22.38
CA ALA A 332 -7.52 26.98 -22.94
C ALA A 332 -7.88 25.55 -23.35
N ALA A 333 -7.86 25.29 -24.66
CA ALA A 333 -7.81 23.93 -25.17
C ALA A 333 -6.34 23.51 -25.29
N GLY A 334 -5.96 22.44 -24.62
CA GLY A 334 -4.60 21.92 -24.65
C GLY A 334 -4.49 20.67 -25.51
N ARG A 335 -3.40 20.56 -26.29
CA ARG A 335 -3.02 19.34 -27.01
C ARG A 335 -1.71 18.81 -26.45
N LEU A 336 -1.67 17.53 -26.13
CA LEU A 336 -0.53 16.86 -25.54
C LEU A 336 -0.16 15.63 -26.35
N ASP A 337 1.06 15.57 -26.85
CA ASP A 337 1.66 14.32 -27.30
C ASP A 337 2.20 13.59 -26.07
N VAL A 338 1.59 12.44 -25.74
CA VAL A 338 1.87 11.72 -24.50
C VAL A 338 3.29 11.17 -24.51
N ARG A 339 4.04 11.55 -23.50
CA ARG A 339 5.38 11.04 -23.24
C ARG A 339 5.32 9.95 -22.18
N GLY A 340 6.01 8.81 -22.39
CA GLY A 340 5.90 7.61 -21.56
C GLY A 340 6.48 7.73 -20.17
N ASP A 341 7.42 8.65 -19.95
CA ASP A 341 8.20 8.81 -18.72
C ASP A 341 7.78 9.98 -17.82
N VAL A 342 6.55 10.48 -17.95
CA VAL A 342 5.96 11.46 -17.02
C VAL A 342 5.39 10.75 -15.82
N GLY A 343 5.75 11.21 -14.60
CA GLY A 343 5.43 10.61 -13.31
C GLY A 343 6.66 10.35 -12.42
N VAL A 344 7.86 10.49 -12.98
CA VAL A 344 9.14 10.19 -12.30
C VAL A 344 9.42 11.04 -11.06
N THR A 345 8.74 12.16 -10.89
CA THR A 345 8.93 13.08 -9.76
C THR A 345 8.12 12.68 -8.52
N ALA A 346 7.23 11.69 -8.62
CA ALA A 346 6.36 11.30 -7.51
C ALA A 346 5.92 9.83 -7.64
N TRP A 347 6.76 8.91 -7.22
CA TRP A 347 6.43 7.49 -7.24
C TRP A 347 6.36 6.86 -5.84
N ILE A 348 5.47 5.89 -5.69
CA ILE A 348 5.12 5.24 -4.43
C ILE A 348 5.24 3.74 -4.61
N SER A 349 5.96 3.07 -3.70
CA SER A 349 5.92 1.64 -3.51
C SER A 349 5.44 1.30 -2.10
N CYS A 350 4.77 0.17 -1.93
CA CYS A 350 4.39 -0.37 -0.63
C CYS A 350 5.44 -1.31 -0.04
N ALA A 351 6.61 -1.43 -0.67
CA ALA A 351 7.68 -2.29 -0.19
C ALA A 351 8.61 -1.53 0.76
N GLY A 352 8.68 -1.98 2.00
CA GLY A 352 9.71 -1.60 2.95
C GLY A 352 9.59 -0.22 3.58
N ARG A 353 10.65 0.16 4.28
CA ARG A 353 10.77 1.34 5.14
C ARG A 353 11.21 2.60 4.41
N LEU A 354 11.28 2.56 3.10
CA LEU A 354 11.89 3.62 2.31
C LEU A 354 10.95 4.80 2.12
N PRO A 355 11.45 6.00 1.85
CA PRO A 355 10.63 7.19 1.68
C PRO A 355 9.91 7.21 0.33
N TRP A 356 9.38 6.07 -0.10
CA TRP A 356 8.78 5.88 -1.42
C TRP A 356 7.57 6.80 -1.70
N GLY A 357 6.94 7.34 -0.70
CA GLY A 357 5.78 8.23 -0.87
C GLY A 357 6.14 9.71 -0.95
N GLN A 358 7.42 10.09 -0.96
CA GLN A 358 7.84 11.48 -0.91
C GLN A 358 8.22 12.01 -2.30
N PRO A 359 7.47 12.98 -2.84
CA PRO A 359 7.73 13.54 -4.15
C PRO A 359 8.89 14.53 -4.16
N SER A 360 9.56 14.64 -5.29
CA SER A 360 10.47 15.72 -5.62
C SER A 360 9.72 16.92 -6.25
N ASP A 361 10.45 17.95 -6.65
CA ASP A 361 9.89 19.07 -7.40
C ASP A 361 9.20 18.58 -8.69
N GLN A 362 7.97 19.03 -8.94
CA GLN A 362 7.16 18.54 -10.05
C GLN A 362 7.48 19.17 -11.40
N ARG A 363 8.24 20.26 -11.44
CA ARG A 363 8.59 20.98 -12.68
C ARG A 363 9.19 20.12 -13.81
N PRO A 364 9.99 19.07 -13.56
CA PRO A 364 10.45 18.18 -14.63
C PRO A 364 9.31 17.45 -15.36
N ASP A 365 8.26 17.00 -14.64
CA ASP A 365 7.09 16.36 -15.23
C ASP A 365 6.15 17.37 -15.87
N GLU A 366 6.01 18.56 -15.28
CA GLU A 366 5.20 19.68 -15.79
C GLU A 366 5.65 20.13 -17.19
N ALA A 367 6.95 20.03 -17.49
CA ALA A 367 7.48 20.35 -18.80
C ALA A 367 6.90 19.49 -19.95
N PHE A 368 6.30 18.36 -19.61
CA PHE A 368 5.69 17.40 -20.55
C PHE A 368 4.21 17.15 -20.25
N SER A 369 3.59 18.05 -19.51
CA SER A 369 2.18 18.03 -19.11
C SER A 369 1.44 19.25 -19.65
N LEU A 370 0.12 19.21 -19.66
CA LEU A 370 -0.69 20.41 -19.80
C LEU A 370 -0.90 21.01 -18.41
N VAL A 371 -0.42 22.23 -18.23
CA VAL A 371 -0.36 22.92 -16.95
C VAL A 371 -1.40 24.04 -16.91
N PHE A 372 -2.16 24.13 -15.83
CA PHE A 372 -3.17 25.16 -15.61
C PHE A 372 -2.96 25.77 -14.22
N ASP A 373 -2.70 27.07 -14.19
CA ASP A 373 -2.44 27.87 -12.99
C ASP A 373 -3.64 28.73 -12.62
N TRP A 374 -3.87 28.91 -11.33
CA TRP A 374 -4.81 29.92 -10.82
C TRP A 374 -4.05 31.06 -10.13
N PRO A 375 -4.69 32.21 -9.91
CA PRO A 375 -4.05 33.33 -9.22
C PRO A 375 -3.52 32.94 -7.84
N SER A 376 -2.47 33.62 -7.41
CA SER A 376 -1.92 33.48 -6.05
C SER A 376 -3.01 33.75 -4.99
N LEU A 377 -2.95 32.98 -3.93
CA LEU A 377 -3.89 33.07 -2.82
C LEU A 377 -3.65 34.33 -1.98
N ASP A 378 -4.73 35.03 -1.65
CA ASP A 378 -4.70 36.18 -0.72
C ASP A 378 -4.79 35.74 0.74
N SER A 379 -5.25 34.51 1.00
CA SER A 379 -5.43 33.91 2.33
C SER A 379 -5.08 32.45 2.30
N GLU A 380 -4.85 31.88 3.50
CA GLU A 380 -4.62 30.46 3.68
C GLU A 380 -5.75 29.62 3.09
N LEU A 381 -5.39 28.48 2.46
CA LEU A 381 -6.30 27.48 1.94
C LEU A 381 -5.95 26.12 2.53
N GLU A 382 -6.81 25.56 3.39
CA GLU A 382 -6.66 24.23 3.94
C GLU A 382 -7.45 23.23 3.12
N ILE A 383 -6.78 22.23 2.53
CA ILE A 383 -7.36 21.11 1.79
C ILE A 383 -7.35 19.87 2.69
N LEU A 384 -8.50 19.19 2.80
CA LEU A 384 -8.59 17.93 3.54
C LEU A 384 -9.63 17.01 2.88
N GLY A 385 -9.19 15.88 2.36
CA GLY A 385 -10.04 14.90 1.65
C GLY A 385 -9.59 14.63 0.24
N TYR A 386 -10.53 14.30 -0.66
CA TYR A 386 -10.27 13.93 -2.05
C TYR A 386 -10.52 15.10 -2.98
N PRO A 387 -9.49 15.76 -3.55
CA PRO A 387 -9.70 16.64 -4.69
C PRO A 387 -10.24 15.82 -5.87
N ARG A 388 -11.08 16.43 -6.69
CA ARG A 388 -11.71 15.78 -7.84
C ARG A 388 -11.40 16.55 -9.11
N VAL A 389 -11.11 15.85 -10.19
CA VAL A 389 -11.00 16.43 -11.53
C VAL A 389 -12.16 15.98 -12.41
N GLU A 390 -12.70 16.93 -13.15
CA GLU A 390 -13.68 16.70 -14.21
C GLU A 390 -13.08 17.25 -15.50
N VAL A 391 -12.90 16.40 -16.51
CA VAL A 391 -12.14 16.76 -17.71
C VAL A 391 -12.88 16.34 -18.97
N GLY A 392 -13.00 17.29 -19.91
CA GLY A 392 -13.34 17.01 -21.29
C GLY A 392 -12.13 16.56 -22.08
N VAL A 393 -12.07 15.30 -22.53
CA VAL A 393 -10.89 14.73 -23.17
C VAL A 393 -11.21 14.03 -24.49
N ARG A 394 -10.31 14.15 -25.46
CA ARG A 394 -10.29 13.38 -26.70
C ARG A 394 -8.96 12.66 -26.81
N SER A 395 -8.99 11.44 -27.36
CA SER A 395 -7.79 10.63 -27.63
C SER A 395 -7.66 10.32 -29.12
N SER A 396 -6.42 10.28 -29.60
CA SER A 396 -6.11 9.79 -30.95
C SER A 396 -6.07 8.25 -31.04
N ALA A 397 -6.06 7.55 -29.91
CA ALA A 397 -5.90 6.11 -29.78
C ALA A 397 -7.06 5.47 -29.04
N PRO A 398 -7.37 4.18 -29.28
CA PRO A 398 -8.46 3.46 -28.62
C PRO A 398 -8.17 3.15 -27.15
N VAL A 399 -6.91 3.17 -26.73
CA VAL A 399 -6.49 3.03 -25.33
C VAL A 399 -5.64 4.24 -24.97
N ALA A 400 -6.02 4.92 -23.92
CA ALA A 400 -5.31 6.07 -23.39
C ALA A 400 -5.56 6.22 -21.89
N PHE A 401 -4.64 6.85 -21.20
CA PHE A 401 -4.73 7.17 -19.77
C PHE A 401 -4.78 8.68 -19.59
N LEU A 402 -5.32 9.10 -18.46
CA LEU A 402 -5.29 10.49 -18.01
C LEU A 402 -4.78 10.51 -16.58
N SER A 403 -3.63 11.13 -16.38
CA SER A 403 -3.07 11.44 -15.07
C SER A 403 -3.33 12.89 -14.72
N ALA A 404 -3.63 13.17 -13.47
CA ALA A 404 -3.78 14.51 -12.94
C ALA A 404 -2.98 14.65 -11.64
N LYS A 405 -2.22 15.75 -11.52
CA LYS A 405 -1.51 16.13 -10.31
C LYS A 405 -2.01 17.51 -9.88
N LEU A 406 -2.38 17.66 -8.62
CA LEU A 406 -2.67 18.93 -7.98
C LEU A 406 -1.43 19.36 -7.20
N CYS A 407 -0.92 20.56 -7.48
CA CYS A 407 0.34 21.05 -6.93
C CYS A 407 0.16 22.39 -6.21
N ASP A 408 1.01 22.61 -5.23
CA ASP A 408 1.24 23.86 -4.52
C ASP A 408 2.47 24.53 -5.12
N VAL A 409 2.28 25.66 -5.80
CA VAL A 409 3.36 26.40 -6.42
C VAL A 409 3.79 27.55 -5.52
N PHE A 410 5.04 27.52 -5.13
CA PHE A 410 5.69 28.49 -4.28
C PHE A 410 5.98 29.79 -5.05
N PRO A 411 6.18 30.93 -4.36
CA PRO A 411 6.52 32.21 -5.02
C PRO A 411 7.80 32.20 -5.87
N ASP A 412 8.72 31.23 -5.61
CA ASP A 412 9.95 31.04 -6.39
C ASP A 412 9.78 30.08 -7.57
N GLY A 413 8.57 29.55 -7.77
CA GLY A 413 8.21 28.62 -8.83
C GLY A 413 8.46 27.14 -8.48
N THR A 414 8.94 26.81 -7.29
CA THR A 414 9.00 25.41 -6.81
C THR A 414 7.60 24.82 -6.77
N SER A 415 7.42 23.60 -7.27
CA SER A 415 6.13 22.93 -7.37
C SER A 415 6.10 21.68 -6.49
N ALA A 416 5.27 21.71 -5.44
CA ALA A 416 5.11 20.61 -4.49
C ALA A 416 3.82 19.83 -4.78
N LEU A 417 3.90 18.52 -4.85
CA LEU A 417 2.73 17.65 -5.05
C LEU A 417 1.81 17.66 -3.83
N ILE A 418 0.54 18.04 -4.02
CA ILE A 418 -0.51 17.91 -3.01
C ILE A 418 -1.19 16.54 -3.13
N SER A 419 -1.59 16.18 -4.36
CA SER A 419 -2.31 14.94 -4.64
C SER A 419 -2.22 14.57 -6.12
N ARG A 420 -2.36 13.28 -6.44
CA ARG A 420 -2.36 12.76 -7.79
C ARG A 420 -3.33 11.61 -7.97
N ALA A 421 -3.68 11.30 -9.21
CA ALA A 421 -4.29 10.04 -9.61
C ALA A 421 -4.13 9.81 -11.11
N VAL A 422 -4.34 8.59 -11.53
CA VAL A 422 -4.41 8.18 -12.93
C VAL A 422 -5.73 7.44 -13.20
N LEU A 423 -6.26 7.59 -14.42
CA LEU A 423 -7.44 6.86 -14.89
C LEU A 423 -7.15 6.26 -16.25
N ASN A 424 -7.34 4.95 -16.38
CA ASN A 424 -7.49 4.30 -17.69
C ASN A 424 -8.83 4.76 -18.30
N LEU A 425 -8.78 5.54 -19.35
CA LEU A 425 -9.98 6.10 -19.99
C LEU A 425 -10.91 5.03 -20.58
N CYS A 426 -10.41 3.82 -20.80
CA CYS A 426 -11.25 2.68 -21.17
C CYS A 426 -12.15 2.23 -20.01
N GLN A 427 -11.80 2.54 -18.78
CA GLN A 427 -12.57 2.22 -17.56
C GLN A 427 -13.44 3.39 -17.05
N ARG A 428 -13.60 4.45 -17.83
CA ARG A 428 -14.34 5.67 -17.48
C ARG A 428 -15.78 5.43 -16.99
N GLU A 429 -16.43 4.37 -17.49
CA GLU A 429 -17.81 4.01 -17.16
C GLU A 429 -17.91 2.76 -16.29
N SER A 430 -17.02 1.78 -16.54
CA SER A 430 -16.99 0.51 -15.81
C SER A 430 -15.58 -0.03 -15.68
N ARG A 431 -15.21 -0.43 -14.47
CA ARG A 431 -13.92 -1.10 -14.19
C ARG A 431 -13.94 -2.58 -14.53
N SER A 432 -15.11 -3.21 -14.50
CA SER A 432 -15.31 -4.62 -14.84
C SER A 432 -15.53 -4.86 -16.34
N GLU A 433 -16.08 -3.87 -17.03
CA GLU A 433 -16.40 -3.94 -18.45
C GLU A 433 -15.83 -2.72 -19.19
N PRO A 434 -14.50 -2.64 -19.35
CA PRO A 434 -13.86 -1.52 -20.02
C PRO A 434 -14.26 -1.47 -21.51
N THR A 435 -14.40 -0.26 -22.03
CA THR A 435 -14.72 -0.02 -23.44
C THR A 435 -13.66 0.84 -24.13
N PRO A 436 -13.22 0.50 -25.37
CA PRO A 436 -12.24 1.30 -26.06
C PRO A 436 -12.75 2.70 -26.35
N LEU A 437 -11.83 3.62 -26.58
CA LEU A 437 -12.14 4.98 -27.02
C LEU A 437 -12.30 4.98 -28.55
N GLU A 438 -13.22 5.81 -29.02
CA GLU A 438 -13.33 6.18 -30.43
C GLU A 438 -12.43 7.38 -30.70
N ALA A 439 -11.52 7.24 -31.68
CA ALA A 439 -10.57 8.28 -32.01
C ALA A 439 -11.27 9.60 -32.38
N GLY A 440 -10.91 10.67 -31.68
CA GLY A 440 -11.46 12.01 -31.88
C GLY A 440 -12.82 12.26 -31.22
N ALA A 441 -13.48 11.26 -30.65
CA ALA A 441 -14.68 11.47 -29.83
C ALA A 441 -14.34 12.20 -28.52
N THR A 442 -15.24 13.06 -28.07
CA THR A 442 -15.08 13.78 -26.80
C THR A 442 -15.76 13.01 -25.68
N TYR A 443 -15.00 12.74 -24.64
CA TYR A 443 -15.49 12.11 -23.40
C TYR A 443 -15.41 13.12 -22.26
N ARG A 444 -16.39 13.06 -21.38
CA ARG A 444 -16.33 13.75 -20.08
C ARG A 444 -16.03 12.71 -19.03
N VAL A 445 -14.90 12.86 -18.35
CA VAL A 445 -14.46 11.95 -17.31
C VAL A 445 -14.33 12.70 -15.99
N ALA A 446 -14.61 11.99 -14.90
CA ALA A 446 -14.47 12.52 -13.56
C ALA A 446 -13.85 11.44 -12.66
N PHE A 447 -12.84 11.81 -11.90
CA PHE A 447 -12.20 10.92 -10.94
C PHE A 447 -11.60 11.71 -9.78
N ASP A 448 -11.54 11.05 -8.63
CA ASP A 448 -10.97 11.64 -7.44
C ASP A 448 -9.44 11.46 -7.47
N LEU A 449 -8.72 12.48 -7.04
CA LEU A 449 -7.31 12.37 -6.71
C LEU A 449 -7.16 11.69 -5.34
N SER A 450 -5.97 11.24 -5.03
CA SER A 450 -5.69 10.62 -3.74
C SER A 450 -6.04 11.55 -2.58
N ALA A 451 -6.52 10.97 -1.49
CA ALA A 451 -6.80 11.69 -0.26
C ALA A 451 -5.57 12.44 0.24
N THR A 452 -5.79 13.63 0.75
CA THR A 452 -4.70 14.52 1.20
C THR A 452 -5.12 15.41 2.36
N SER A 453 -4.14 15.93 3.09
CA SER A 453 -4.26 17.13 3.91
C SER A 453 -3.15 18.08 3.53
N TRP A 454 -3.46 19.36 3.26
CA TRP A 454 -2.46 20.33 2.86
C TRP A 454 -2.93 21.74 3.12
N VAL A 455 -2.06 22.58 3.68
CA VAL A 455 -2.33 23.99 3.95
C VAL A 455 -1.45 24.85 3.08
N LEU A 456 -2.04 25.57 2.12
CA LEU A 456 -1.34 26.53 1.29
C LEU A 456 -1.34 27.91 1.97
N PRO A 457 -0.20 28.56 2.17
CA PRO A 457 -0.15 29.92 2.71
C PRO A 457 -0.48 30.97 1.65
N PRO A 458 -0.76 32.23 2.05
CA PRO A 458 -0.89 33.36 1.12
C PRO A 458 0.36 33.52 0.26
N GLY A 459 0.18 33.91 -1.00
CA GLY A 459 1.26 34.11 -1.99
C GLY A 459 1.58 32.86 -2.81
N HIS A 460 1.20 31.66 -2.35
CA HIS A 460 1.24 30.44 -3.15
C HIS A 460 0.04 30.37 -4.09
N HIS A 461 0.09 29.48 -5.07
CA HIS A 461 -1.06 29.22 -5.93
C HIS A 461 -1.22 27.72 -6.23
N LEU A 462 -2.46 27.36 -6.57
CA LEU A 462 -2.76 26.02 -7.04
C LEU A 462 -2.41 25.88 -8.53
N ARG A 463 -1.94 24.70 -8.88
CA ARG A 463 -1.69 24.22 -10.24
C ARG A 463 -2.30 22.85 -10.42
N VAL A 464 -2.84 22.56 -11.62
CA VAL A 464 -3.13 21.19 -12.04
C VAL A 464 -2.32 20.86 -13.29
N ASP A 465 -1.70 19.70 -13.25
CA ASP A 465 -0.98 19.11 -14.38
C ASP A 465 -1.77 17.94 -14.91
N LEU A 466 -1.99 17.90 -16.22
CA LEU A 466 -2.67 16.80 -16.91
C LEU A 466 -1.68 16.14 -17.87
N ALA A 467 -1.49 14.82 -17.70
CA ALA A 467 -0.60 14.00 -18.52
C ALA A 467 -1.31 12.72 -19.00
N GLY A 468 -0.69 12.01 -19.93
CA GLY A 468 -1.24 10.75 -20.46
C GLY A 468 -0.62 9.49 -19.85
N THR A 469 0.20 9.64 -18.81
CA THR A 469 0.86 8.56 -18.09
C THR A 469 1.18 9.00 -16.67
N ASP A 470 1.50 8.05 -15.79
CA ASP A 470 2.01 8.25 -14.44
C ASP A 470 3.08 7.19 -14.12
N TRP A 471 4.06 7.09 -15.01
CA TRP A 471 5.16 6.14 -14.88
C TRP A 471 6.23 6.68 -13.90
N PRO A 472 6.83 5.87 -13.00
CA PRO A 472 6.80 4.42 -12.91
C PRO A 472 5.73 3.86 -11.95
N ASN A 473 4.76 4.65 -11.49
CA ASN A 473 3.68 4.13 -10.63
C ASN A 473 2.87 3.07 -11.38
N VAL A 474 2.50 3.37 -12.63
CA VAL A 474 1.72 2.46 -13.47
C VAL A 474 2.41 2.18 -14.80
N TRP A 475 2.06 1.06 -15.41
CA TRP A 475 2.54 0.68 -16.74
C TRP A 475 2.05 1.68 -17.79
N PRO A 476 2.89 2.08 -18.76
CA PRO A 476 2.53 3.12 -19.73
C PRO A 476 1.53 2.61 -20.79
N PRO A 477 0.84 3.53 -21.52
CA PRO A 477 -0.12 3.15 -22.53
C PRO A 477 0.51 2.32 -23.67
N PRO A 478 -0.29 1.50 -24.40
CA PRO A 478 0.21 0.49 -25.31
C PRO A 478 0.76 1.04 -26.63
N GLN A 479 0.60 2.31 -26.90
CA GLN A 479 1.01 2.95 -28.16
C GLN A 479 1.14 4.46 -27.96
N PRO A 480 1.78 5.18 -28.90
CA PRO A 480 1.78 6.64 -28.91
C PRO A 480 0.34 7.19 -28.93
N VAL A 481 0.09 8.14 -28.07
CA VAL A 481 -1.22 8.77 -27.85
C VAL A 481 -1.08 10.27 -27.91
N GLN A 482 -2.06 10.94 -28.52
CA GLN A 482 -2.26 12.36 -28.40
C GLN A 482 -3.58 12.60 -27.67
N LEU A 483 -3.52 13.40 -26.61
CA LEU A 483 -4.68 13.86 -25.88
C LEU A 483 -5.00 15.31 -26.29
N THR A 484 -6.28 15.64 -26.31
CA THR A 484 -6.77 17.02 -26.40
C THR A 484 -7.70 17.27 -25.24
N ILE A 485 -7.41 18.27 -24.43
CA ILE A 485 -8.21 18.69 -23.28
C ILE A 485 -9.07 19.90 -23.67
N ASP A 486 -10.33 19.83 -23.32
CA ASP A 486 -11.30 20.93 -23.47
C ASP A 486 -11.37 21.69 -22.12
N GLY A 487 -10.67 22.82 -22.04
CA GLY A 487 -10.59 23.59 -20.80
C GLY A 487 -11.93 24.15 -20.33
N ILE A 488 -12.83 24.55 -21.26
CA ILE A 488 -14.19 25.06 -20.91
C ILE A 488 -15.03 23.99 -20.21
N ALA A 489 -14.83 22.72 -20.61
CA ALA A 489 -15.55 21.58 -20.04
C ALA A 489 -14.81 20.94 -18.86
N SER A 490 -13.74 21.59 -18.35
CA SER A 490 -12.83 20.99 -17.37
C SER A 490 -12.65 21.87 -16.14
N LYS A 491 -12.56 21.23 -14.98
CA LYS A 491 -12.40 21.88 -13.69
C LYS A 491 -11.76 20.96 -12.66
N VAL A 492 -11.21 21.58 -11.62
CA VAL A 492 -10.79 20.90 -10.38
C VAL A 492 -11.72 21.34 -9.26
N ILE A 493 -12.16 20.39 -8.45
CA ILE A 493 -13.03 20.59 -7.29
C ILE A 493 -12.22 20.17 -6.06
N VAL A 494 -12.00 21.10 -5.14
CA VAL A 494 -11.11 20.91 -4.00
C VAL A 494 -11.93 20.94 -2.70
N PRO A 495 -11.78 19.95 -1.80
CA PRO A 495 -12.40 19.96 -0.49
C PRO A 495 -11.62 20.92 0.42
N VAL A 496 -12.25 22.04 0.80
CA VAL A 496 -11.64 23.09 1.62
C VAL A 496 -12.27 23.08 3.00
N VAL A 497 -11.42 23.05 4.02
CA VAL A 497 -11.88 23.15 5.41
C VAL A 497 -11.81 24.60 5.86
N GLU A 498 -12.95 25.18 6.18
CA GLU A 498 -13.02 26.51 6.74
C GLU A 498 -12.65 26.54 8.22
N SER A 499 -12.20 27.70 8.70
CA SER A 499 -11.84 27.88 10.10
C SER A 499 -13.06 27.62 11.00
N GLY A 500 -12.85 26.84 12.05
CA GLY A 500 -13.87 26.48 13.04
C GLY A 500 -13.33 26.58 14.46
N VAL A 501 -14.17 26.28 15.44
CA VAL A 501 -13.73 26.19 16.83
C VAL A 501 -12.83 24.94 16.97
N PRO A 502 -11.54 25.11 17.31
CA PRO A 502 -10.65 23.97 17.43
C PRO A 502 -11.03 23.10 18.63
N LEU A 503 -11.08 21.80 18.43
CA LEU A 503 -11.10 20.83 19.52
C LEU A 503 -9.73 20.79 20.21
N PRO A 504 -9.66 20.34 21.47
CA PRO A 504 -8.37 20.12 22.12
C PRO A 504 -7.49 19.18 21.26
N PRO A 505 -6.19 19.48 21.08
CA PRO A 505 -5.32 18.63 20.30
C PRO A 505 -5.17 17.24 20.94
N PRO A 506 -4.96 16.17 20.13
CA PRO A 506 -4.73 14.84 20.66
C PRO A 506 -3.42 14.79 21.47
N ARG A 507 -3.40 13.93 22.49
CA ARG A 507 -2.24 13.69 23.34
C ARG A 507 -1.53 12.41 22.91
N LEU A 508 -0.82 12.46 21.79
CA LEU A 508 -0.02 11.35 21.30
C LEU A 508 1.34 11.31 21.99
N GLN A 509 1.82 10.12 22.28
CA GLN A 509 3.13 9.94 22.91
C GLN A 509 4.23 9.86 21.81
N PRO A 510 5.41 10.45 22.03
CA PRO A 510 6.54 10.24 21.14
C PRO A 510 7.07 8.81 21.28
N PRO A 511 7.77 8.26 20.26
CA PRO A 511 8.33 6.92 20.35
C PRO A 511 9.38 6.82 21.45
N SER A 512 9.44 5.65 22.08
CA SER A 512 10.36 5.39 23.19
C SER A 512 11.80 5.13 22.74
N GLN A 513 12.01 4.79 21.47
CA GLN A 513 13.31 4.48 20.88
C GLN A 513 13.41 5.08 19.47
N SER A 514 14.62 5.53 19.09
CA SER A 514 14.95 5.82 17.70
C SER A 514 15.24 4.50 16.99
N MET A 515 14.63 4.29 15.82
CA MET A 515 14.98 3.14 14.98
C MET A 515 16.34 3.36 14.30
N PRO A 516 17.16 2.31 14.12
CA PRO A 516 18.42 2.42 13.40
C PRO A 516 18.19 2.78 11.93
N ASP A 517 19.20 3.44 11.33
CA ASP A 517 19.28 3.66 9.90
C ASP A 517 19.44 2.31 9.18
N ASP A 518 18.59 2.00 8.22
CA ASP A 518 18.48 0.68 7.59
C ASP A 518 19.41 0.47 6.39
N GLY A 519 20.38 1.32 6.18
CA GLY A 519 21.40 1.12 5.15
C GLY A 519 21.19 1.96 3.89
N GLN A 520 22.01 1.69 2.87
CA GLN A 520 22.00 2.45 1.63
C GLN A 520 20.84 2.02 0.74
N VAL A 521 20.06 3.00 0.32
CA VAL A 521 19.00 2.86 -0.64
C VAL A 521 19.39 3.58 -1.93
N VAL A 522 19.26 2.90 -3.05
CA VAL A 522 19.34 3.52 -4.37
C VAL A 522 17.92 3.73 -4.89
N TRP A 523 17.61 4.98 -5.16
CA TRP A 523 16.38 5.39 -5.84
C TRP A 523 16.76 6.49 -6.83
N ARG A 524 16.84 6.17 -8.11
CA ARG A 524 17.33 7.12 -9.12
C ARG A 524 16.63 6.97 -10.45
N ILE A 525 16.63 8.05 -11.21
CA ILE A 525 16.20 8.09 -12.60
C ILE A 525 17.43 8.14 -13.49
N GLU A 526 17.48 7.26 -14.49
CA GLU A 526 18.52 7.21 -15.52
C GLU A 526 17.89 7.47 -16.90
N GLN A 527 18.57 8.26 -17.73
CA GLN A 527 18.15 8.49 -19.12
C GLN A 527 19.26 8.10 -20.07
N ASP A 528 18.96 7.16 -20.97
CA ASP A 528 19.82 6.84 -22.10
C ASP A 528 19.34 7.60 -23.35
N VAL A 529 20.12 8.61 -23.71
CA VAL A 529 19.77 9.54 -24.80
C VAL A 529 19.77 8.85 -26.17
N LEU A 530 20.62 7.83 -26.36
CA LEU A 530 20.75 7.15 -27.66
C LEU A 530 19.64 6.11 -27.86
N SER A 531 19.32 5.33 -26.84
CA SER A 531 18.21 4.38 -26.86
C SER A 531 16.86 5.05 -26.62
N ARG A 532 16.86 6.32 -26.19
CA ARG A 532 15.65 7.10 -25.84
C ARG A 532 14.80 6.40 -24.79
N GLU A 533 15.46 5.91 -23.77
CA GLU A 533 14.86 5.17 -22.67
C GLU A 533 15.10 5.89 -21.35
N THR A 534 14.04 6.00 -20.55
CA THR A 534 14.13 6.43 -19.15
C THR A 534 13.94 5.22 -18.24
N ARG A 535 14.75 5.10 -17.18
CA ARG A 535 14.69 4.05 -16.17
C ARG A 535 14.47 4.62 -14.78
N ALA A 536 13.57 4.02 -14.02
CA ALA A 536 13.48 4.18 -12.58
C ALA A 536 14.14 2.96 -11.93
N VAL A 537 15.22 3.21 -11.19
CA VAL A 537 16.10 2.17 -10.61
C VAL A 537 15.95 2.15 -9.12
N ILE A 538 15.78 0.95 -8.56
CA ILE A 538 15.82 0.69 -7.12
C ILE A 538 16.92 -0.33 -6.80
N ASP A 539 17.59 -0.16 -5.66
CA ASP A 539 18.51 -1.14 -5.08
C ASP A 539 18.56 -0.91 -3.56
N HIS A 540 18.15 -1.92 -2.81
CA HIS A 540 18.15 -1.86 -1.35
C HIS A 540 18.25 -3.27 -0.75
N GLY A 541 18.52 -3.34 0.53
CA GLY A 541 18.60 -4.60 1.26
C GLY A 541 19.19 -4.41 2.63
N SER A 542 19.14 -5.47 3.43
CA SER A 542 19.66 -5.47 4.79
C SER A 542 20.28 -6.81 5.17
N THR A 543 21.13 -6.78 6.18
CA THR A 543 21.69 -7.97 6.81
C THR A 543 21.60 -7.79 8.32
N TYR A 544 21.01 -8.76 9.01
CA TYR A 544 20.76 -8.69 10.45
C TYR A 544 20.83 -10.06 11.10
N ASP A 545 21.12 -10.08 12.40
CA ASP A 545 21.16 -11.29 13.19
C ASP A 545 19.73 -11.73 13.58
N LEU A 546 19.48 -13.05 13.57
CA LEU A 546 18.19 -13.65 13.89
C LEU A 546 18.09 -13.96 15.39
N GLU A 547 16.94 -13.72 16.02
CA GLU A 547 16.69 -14.07 17.43
C GLU A 547 16.84 -15.58 17.70
N ILE A 548 16.53 -16.43 16.72
CA ILE A 548 16.68 -17.89 16.78
C ILE A 548 18.13 -18.37 16.58
N GLY A 549 19.06 -17.45 16.38
CA GLY A 549 20.45 -17.70 16.02
C GLY A 549 20.69 -17.73 14.51
N GLY A 550 21.85 -17.21 14.11
CA GLY A 550 22.23 -17.08 12.71
C GLY A 550 21.94 -15.69 12.14
N ARG A 551 21.81 -15.60 10.82
CA ARG A 551 21.75 -14.33 10.10
C ARG A 551 20.80 -14.39 8.92
N ALA A 552 20.08 -13.31 8.66
CA ALA A 552 19.34 -13.08 7.44
C ALA A 552 20.02 -12.01 6.58
N THR A 553 20.07 -12.24 5.29
CA THR A 553 20.40 -11.22 4.27
C THR A 553 19.30 -11.18 3.24
N GLU A 554 18.79 -10.00 2.98
CA GLU A 554 17.81 -9.74 1.94
C GLU A 554 18.32 -8.62 1.03
N HIS A 555 18.08 -8.78 -0.28
CA HIS A 555 18.52 -7.82 -1.27
C HIS A 555 17.54 -7.76 -2.44
N TYR A 556 17.17 -6.53 -2.81
CA TYR A 556 16.24 -6.21 -3.89
C TYR A 556 16.92 -5.25 -4.85
N SER A 557 16.89 -5.55 -6.13
CA SER A 557 17.43 -4.65 -7.14
C SER A 557 16.67 -4.79 -8.44
N GLY A 558 16.52 -3.69 -9.16
CA GLY A 558 15.86 -3.71 -10.43
C GLY A 558 15.55 -2.33 -10.98
N PHE A 559 14.84 -2.34 -12.09
CA PHE A 559 14.36 -1.12 -12.71
C PHE A 559 13.08 -1.38 -13.52
N THR A 560 12.29 -0.34 -13.65
CA THR A 560 11.32 -0.21 -14.74
C THR A 560 11.86 0.74 -15.79
N ALA A 561 11.54 0.52 -17.05
CA ALA A 561 12.02 1.33 -18.17
C ALA A 561 10.92 1.58 -19.20
N VAL A 562 10.92 2.75 -19.79
CA VAL A 562 10.00 3.14 -20.86
C VAL A 562 10.71 3.94 -21.94
N SER A 563 10.31 3.72 -23.19
CA SER A 563 10.75 4.56 -24.29
C SER A 563 10.06 5.93 -24.24
N THR A 564 10.84 6.99 -24.43
CA THR A 564 10.30 8.36 -24.50
C THR A 564 9.56 8.65 -25.83
N GLU A 565 9.67 7.78 -26.84
CA GLU A 565 9.00 7.92 -28.13
C GLU A 565 7.80 6.99 -28.30
N ASP A 566 7.90 5.76 -27.77
CA ASP A 566 6.88 4.74 -27.92
C ASP A 566 6.58 4.12 -26.55
N PRO A 567 5.58 4.61 -25.82
CA PRO A 567 5.23 4.13 -24.48
C PRO A 567 4.81 2.65 -24.49
N GLY A 568 4.38 2.10 -25.63
CA GLY A 568 4.10 0.67 -25.77
C GLY A 568 5.33 -0.22 -25.54
N ARG A 569 6.53 0.33 -25.70
CA ARG A 569 7.81 -0.33 -25.44
C ARG A 569 8.25 -0.05 -24.02
N ALA A 570 7.73 -0.82 -23.08
CA ALA A 570 8.11 -0.75 -21.69
C ALA A 570 8.63 -2.10 -21.19
N ARG A 571 9.43 -2.06 -20.14
CA ARG A 571 9.96 -3.25 -19.48
C ARG A 571 10.22 -3.03 -18.00
N ALA A 572 10.18 -4.12 -17.24
CA ALA A 572 10.68 -4.16 -15.86
C ALA A 572 11.61 -5.38 -15.73
N GLU A 573 12.72 -5.18 -15.05
CA GLU A 573 13.68 -6.23 -14.70
C GLU A 573 14.03 -6.11 -13.24
N GLY A 574 13.99 -7.23 -12.51
CA GLY A 574 14.27 -7.21 -11.09
C GLY A 574 14.77 -8.53 -10.56
N ARG A 575 15.32 -8.45 -9.35
CA ARG A 575 15.86 -9.56 -8.57
C ARG A 575 15.56 -9.36 -7.10
N ALA A 576 15.02 -10.39 -6.46
CA ALA A 576 14.95 -10.49 -5.01
C ALA A 576 15.72 -11.71 -4.54
N ARG A 577 16.55 -11.55 -3.51
CA ARG A 577 17.42 -12.61 -2.99
C ARG A 577 17.33 -12.63 -1.48
N PHE A 578 17.12 -13.83 -0.92
CA PHE A 578 17.22 -14.09 0.52
C PHE A 578 18.29 -15.13 0.79
N VAL A 579 19.09 -14.90 1.84
CA VAL A 579 19.99 -15.89 2.42
C VAL A 579 19.68 -15.98 3.91
N LEU A 580 19.35 -17.19 4.37
CA LEU A 580 19.12 -17.49 5.77
C LEU A 580 20.22 -18.45 6.24
N GLU A 581 21.06 -17.97 7.14
CA GLU A 581 22.13 -18.74 7.77
C GLU A 581 21.66 -19.17 9.16
N TRP A 582 21.03 -20.33 9.26
CA TRP A 582 20.66 -20.94 10.55
C TRP A 582 21.76 -21.84 11.07
N PRO A 583 21.76 -22.25 12.36
CA PRO A 583 22.71 -23.23 12.88
C PRO A 583 22.65 -24.58 12.14
N GLU A 584 21.51 -24.96 11.57
CA GLU A 584 21.25 -26.24 10.92
C GLU A 584 21.56 -26.25 9.42
N ALA A 585 21.49 -25.09 8.75
CA ALA A 585 21.62 -24.99 7.29
C ALA A 585 21.77 -23.54 6.82
N THR A 586 22.38 -23.35 5.66
CA THR A 586 22.36 -22.08 4.93
C THR A 586 21.50 -22.24 3.69
N VAL A 587 20.36 -21.54 3.64
CA VAL A 587 19.43 -21.61 2.51
C VAL A 587 19.39 -20.29 1.75
N GLU A 588 19.24 -20.40 0.45
CA GLU A 588 19.15 -19.23 -0.43
C GLU A 588 17.99 -19.39 -1.41
N THR A 589 17.23 -18.31 -1.58
CA THR A 589 16.26 -18.18 -2.66
C THR A 589 16.57 -16.94 -3.49
N GLU A 590 16.46 -17.06 -4.81
CA GLU A 590 16.62 -15.96 -5.73
C GLU A 590 15.50 -15.98 -6.78
N ALA A 591 14.68 -14.93 -6.82
CA ALA A 591 13.70 -14.69 -7.85
C ALA A 591 14.20 -13.62 -8.82
N ARG A 592 14.01 -13.84 -10.13
CA ARG A 592 14.38 -12.91 -11.20
C ARG A 592 13.21 -12.73 -12.16
N LEU A 593 12.82 -11.49 -12.40
CA LEU A 593 11.73 -11.12 -13.29
C LEU A 593 12.27 -10.33 -14.49
N VAL A 594 11.77 -10.67 -15.66
CA VAL A 594 11.80 -9.81 -16.85
C VAL A 594 10.37 -9.77 -17.39
N ILE A 595 9.78 -8.61 -17.43
CA ILE A 595 8.51 -8.37 -18.10
C ILE A 595 8.70 -7.26 -19.14
N THR A 596 8.24 -7.50 -20.36
CA THR A 596 8.26 -6.53 -21.44
C THR A 596 6.86 -6.40 -22.00
N SER A 597 6.57 -5.29 -22.66
CA SER A 597 5.33 -5.14 -23.40
C SER A 597 5.57 -4.70 -24.84
N ASP A 598 4.65 -5.07 -25.67
CA ASP A 598 4.36 -4.45 -26.95
C ASP A 598 2.93 -3.87 -26.93
N ARG A 599 2.41 -3.47 -28.08
CA ARG A 599 1.08 -2.89 -28.20
C ARG A 599 -0.04 -3.80 -27.67
N ASP A 600 0.10 -5.11 -27.86
CA ASP A 600 -0.99 -6.06 -27.67
C ASP A 600 -0.78 -7.01 -26.50
N ARG A 601 0.45 -7.14 -25.98
CA ARG A 601 0.84 -8.20 -25.05
C ARG A 601 1.84 -7.77 -23.99
N TYR A 602 1.77 -8.46 -22.85
CA TYR A 602 2.83 -8.57 -21.87
C TYR A 602 3.57 -9.89 -22.08
N HIS A 603 4.90 -9.86 -22.07
CA HIS A 603 5.78 -11.03 -22.14
C HIS A 603 6.54 -11.15 -20.84
N LEU A 604 6.26 -12.21 -20.10
CA LEU A 604 6.79 -12.47 -18.76
C LEU A 604 7.79 -13.63 -18.79
N ARG A 605 8.94 -13.41 -18.20
CA ARG A 605 9.88 -14.46 -17.83
C ARG A 605 10.25 -14.30 -16.35
N LEU A 606 9.88 -15.27 -15.53
CA LEU A 606 10.18 -15.30 -14.11
C LEU A 606 10.93 -16.59 -13.80
N ALA A 607 12.09 -16.46 -13.16
CA ALA A 607 12.93 -17.57 -12.73
C ALA A 607 13.07 -17.57 -11.22
N LEU A 608 13.04 -18.75 -10.61
CA LEU A 608 13.28 -18.99 -9.20
C LEU A 608 14.36 -20.05 -9.07
N ASP A 609 15.44 -19.73 -8.34
CA ASP A 609 16.49 -20.66 -7.98
C ASP A 609 16.57 -20.78 -6.47
N VAL A 610 16.72 -22.00 -5.97
CA VAL A 610 16.88 -22.28 -4.54
C VAL A 610 18.06 -23.19 -4.29
N SER A 611 18.80 -22.96 -3.19
CA SER A 611 19.96 -23.75 -2.80
C SER A 611 20.01 -24.03 -1.29
N ASP A 612 20.61 -25.16 -0.90
CA ASP A 612 20.92 -25.61 0.47
C ASP A 612 22.42 -25.80 0.57
N ASP A 613 23.10 -25.10 1.49
CA ASP A 613 24.55 -25.08 1.64
C ASP A 613 25.29 -24.84 0.31
N SER A 614 24.84 -23.85 -0.45
CA SER A 614 25.34 -23.49 -1.78
C SER A 614 25.18 -24.56 -2.86
N LYS A 615 24.44 -25.63 -2.58
CA LYS A 615 24.12 -26.66 -3.58
C LYS A 615 22.74 -26.39 -4.16
N PRO A 616 22.60 -26.32 -5.50
CA PRO A 616 21.30 -26.15 -6.12
C PRO A 616 20.31 -27.26 -5.71
N VAL A 617 19.13 -26.88 -5.26
CA VAL A 617 18.04 -27.79 -4.86
C VAL A 617 16.98 -27.84 -5.94
N ARG A 618 16.51 -26.70 -6.38
CA ARG A 618 15.47 -26.57 -7.41
C ARG A 618 15.69 -25.31 -8.23
N SER A 619 15.21 -25.37 -9.49
CA SER A 619 15.07 -24.19 -10.36
C SER A 619 13.71 -24.27 -11.06
N ARG A 620 12.98 -23.18 -11.08
CA ARG A 620 11.71 -23.08 -11.83
C ARG A 620 11.79 -21.90 -12.79
N LEU A 621 11.09 -22.05 -13.92
CA LEU A 621 10.98 -21.01 -14.94
C LEU A 621 9.54 -20.93 -15.42
N TRP A 622 8.97 -19.75 -15.36
CA TRP A 622 7.69 -19.40 -15.97
C TRP A 622 7.96 -18.45 -17.14
N ASP A 623 7.59 -18.89 -18.35
CA ASP A 623 7.67 -18.09 -19.57
C ASP A 623 6.26 -18.02 -20.13
N ARG A 624 5.64 -16.84 -20.08
CA ARG A 624 4.22 -16.63 -20.34
C ARG A 624 4.00 -15.36 -21.14
N THR A 625 2.90 -15.34 -21.88
CA THR A 625 2.44 -14.17 -22.62
C THR A 625 0.98 -13.92 -22.30
N TYR A 626 0.65 -12.68 -21.99
CA TYR A 626 -0.70 -12.25 -21.64
C TYR A 626 -1.18 -11.17 -22.59
N PRO A 627 -2.44 -11.16 -23.03
CA PRO A 627 -2.98 -10.05 -23.80
C PRO A 627 -3.10 -8.79 -22.91
N ARG A 628 -2.82 -7.63 -23.47
CA ARG A 628 -3.17 -6.34 -22.84
C ARG A 628 -4.64 -6.07 -23.11
N ARG A 629 -5.50 -6.24 -22.11
CA ARG A 629 -6.95 -6.07 -22.24
C ARG A 629 -7.36 -4.62 -22.01
N LEU A 630 -7.12 -3.75 -23.01
CA LEU A 630 -7.35 -2.30 -22.90
C LEU A 630 -6.50 -1.64 -21.78
N GLN A 631 -5.28 -2.17 -21.62
CA GLN A 631 -4.28 -1.70 -20.64
C GLN A 631 -3.19 -0.88 -21.35
#